data_cf1fc6be835a75e78ac4a8958a08ca62
#
_entry.id   cf1fc6be835a75e78ac4a8958a08ca62
#
_cell.length_a   1.000
_cell.length_b   1.000
_cell.length_c   1.000
_cell.angle_alpha   90.00
_cell.angle_beta   90.00
_cell.angle_gamma   90.00
#
_symmetry.space_group_name_H-M   'P 1'
#
loop_
_entity.id
_entity.type
_entity.pdbx_description
1 polymer ?
#
loop_
_entity_poly.entity_id
_entity_poly.type
_entity_poly.pdbx_seq_one_letter_code
_entity_poly.pdbx_strand_id
1 'polypeptide(L)'
;MIVSCAKPQGMKSSPRLGVRLHGGLAANRSAELAQAAEANGFTSIWFAENPMERGVMAAMAACAVATQRVELGVGVWNPYLRHPAQIAMEIGALDELSEGRAALGLGSGLAAPIKRLGIDNTRPLAALRDTFAIVRGL
;
A
#
# COMPACT_ATOMS: atom_id res chain seq x y z
N MET A 1 -9.71 -5.92 4.98
CA MET A 1 -9.62 -5.44 6.39
C MET A 1 -8.35 -4.61 6.46
N ILE A 2 -8.49 -3.33 6.75
CA ILE A 2 -7.36 -2.39 6.81
C ILE A 2 -6.89 -2.40 8.26
N VAL A 3 -5.64 -2.78 8.53
CA VAL A 3 -5.05 -2.65 9.86
C VAL A 3 -4.43 -1.25 9.94
N SER A 4 -5.20 -0.31 10.46
CA SER A 4 -4.68 0.98 10.90
C SER A 4 -4.25 0.82 12.35
N CYS A 5 -3.03 1.23 12.67
CA CYS A 5 -2.58 1.35 14.05
C CYS A 5 -3.36 2.49 14.70
N ALA A 6 -4.30 2.16 15.60
CA ALA A 6 -5.19 3.14 16.22
C ALA A 6 -4.40 4.06 17.17
N LYS A 7 -4.43 5.36 16.89
CA LYS A 7 -4.04 6.39 17.86
C LYS A 7 -5.13 6.57 18.93
N PRO A 8 -4.77 6.98 20.16
CA PRO A 8 -5.71 7.05 21.28
C PRO A 8 -6.86 8.04 21.03
N GLN A 9 -8.06 7.65 21.48
CA GLN A 9 -9.29 8.41 21.41
C GLN A 9 -9.22 9.67 22.30
N GLY A 10 -9.55 10.83 21.76
CA GLY A 10 -9.72 12.03 22.59
C GLY A 10 -9.77 13.39 21.91
N MET A 11 -9.63 13.51 20.61
CA MET A 11 -9.81 14.78 19.91
C MET A 11 -10.80 14.62 18.75
N LYS A 12 -11.73 15.57 18.59
CA LYS A 12 -12.55 15.68 17.37
C LYS A 12 -11.61 15.82 16.19
N SER A 13 -11.29 14.71 15.53
CA SER A 13 -10.41 14.71 14.37
C SER A 13 -11.16 15.33 13.19
N SER A 14 -10.57 16.33 12.59
CA SER A 14 -10.96 16.76 11.23
C SER A 14 -11.03 15.53 10.32
N PRO A 15 -11.95 15.48 9.35
CA PRO A 15 -12.05 14.34 8.45
C PRO A 15 -10.70 14.10 7.76
N ARG A 16 -10.20 12.86 7.85
CA ARG A 16 -8.96 12.47 7.18
C ARG A 16 -9.26 12.25 5.70
N LEU A 17 -8.67 13.06 4.85
CA LEU A 17 -8.81 12.94 3.41
C LEU A 17 -7.61 12.20 2.82
N GLY A 18 -7.87 11.15 2.08
CA GLY A 18 -6.87 10.41 1.32
C GLY A 18 -7.07 10.59 -0.18
N VAL A 19 -5.98 10.56 -0.93
CA VAL A 19 -6.03 10.50 -2.39
C VAL A 19 -5.48 9.17 -2.87
N ARG A 20 -6.13 8.58 -3.86
CA ARG A 20 -5.62 7.39 -4.54
C ARG A 20 -4.92 7.78 -5.83
N LEU A 21 -3.66 7.41 -5.96
CA LEU A 21 -2.91 7.54 -7.20
C LEU A 21 -3.01 6.26 -8.04
N HIS A 22 -3.01 6.42 -9.35
CA HIS A 22 -3.07 5.31 -10.29
C HIS A 22 -1.70 4.61 -10.38
N GLY A 23 -1.66 3.28 -10.29
CA GLY A 23 -0.42 2.50 -10.33
C GLY A 23 0.36 2.62 -11.65
N GLY A 24 -0.29 3.01 -12.75
CA GLY A 24 0.35 3.27 -14.03
C GLY A 24 1.14 4.59 -14.14
N LEU A 25 1.12 5.45 -13.12
CA LEU A 25 1.89 6.70 -13.11
C LEU A 25 3.40 6.42 -12.98
N ALA A 26 4.22 7.25 -13.60
CA ALA A 26 5.66 7.24 -13.35
C ALA A 26 5.97 7.70 -11.92
N ALA A 27 7.04 7.18 -11.32
CA ALA A 27 7.38 7.44 -9.92
C ALA A 27 7.61 8.92 -9.62
N ASN A 28 8.31 9.65 -10.51
CA ASN A 28 8.52 11.08 -10.40
C ASN A 28 7.19 11.86 -10.41
N ARG A 29 6.26 11.47 -11.29
CA ARG A 29 4.94 12.11 -11.35
C ARG A 29 4.12 11.83 -10.10
N SER A 30 4.24 10.62 -9.56
CA SER A 30 3.60 10.28 -8.28
C SER A 30 4.14 11.15 -7.14
N ALA A 31 5.45 11.38 -7.08
CA ALA A 31 6.08 12.24 -6.08
C ALA A 31 5.59 13.70 -6.16
N GLU A 32 5.50 14.27 -7.37
CA GLU A 32 4.95 15.62 -7.56
C GLU A 32 3.50 15.74 -7.08
N LEU A 33 2.66 14.76 -7.41
CA LEU A 33 1.27 14.72 -6.97
C LEU A 33 1.15 14.51 -5.45
N ALA A 34 2.05 13.73 -4.86
CA ALA A 34 2.11 13.51 -3.43
C ALA A 34 2.45 14.80 -2.68
N GLN A 35 3.43 15.56 -3.15
CA GLN A 35 3.76 16.88 -2.59
C GLN A 35 2.59 17.85 -2.70
N ALA A 36 1.93 17.88 -3.86
CA ALA A 36 0.75 18.72 -4.04
C ALA A 36 -0.40 18.32 -3.12
N ALA A 37 -0.65 17.02 -2.95
CA ALA A 37 -1.67 16.51 -2.03
C ALA A 37 -1.35 16.90 -0.58
N GLU A 38 -0.10 16.70 -0.14
CA GLU A 38 0.32 17.07 1.20
C GLU A 38 0.18 18.58 1.47
N ALA A 39 0.57 19.40 0.50
CA ALA A 39 0.43 20.87 0.59
C ALA A 39 -1.03 21.31 0.68
N ASN A 40 -1.97 20.55 0.09
CA ASN A 40 -3.40 20.81 0.14
C ASN A 40 -4.14 20.08 1.27
N GLY A 41 -3.44 19.57 2.27
CA GLY A 41 -4.03 19.04 3.50
C GLY A 41 -4.55 17.60 3.41
N PHE A 42 -4.22 16.86 2.36
CA PHE A 42 -4.47 15.42 2.35
C PHE A 42 -3.59 14.73 3.38
N THR A 43 -4.13 13.70 4.03
CA THR A 43 -3.46 12.99 5.13
C THR A 43 -2.90 11.63 4.72
N SER A 44 -3.33 11.09 3.58
CA SER A 44 -2.84 9.82 3.07
C SER A 44 -2.85 9.74 1.55
N ILE A 45 -1.92 8.96 1.03
CA ILE A 45 -1.80 8.67 -0.40
C ILE A 45 -1.82 7.15 -0.54
N TRP A 46 -2.72 6.66 -1.39
CA TRP A 46 -2.95 5.24 -1.58
C TRP A 46 -2.65 4.82 -3.01
N PHE A 47 -1.99 3.69 -3.15
CA PHE A 47 -1.71 3.05 -4.43
C PHE A 47 -2.48 1.74 -4.57
N ALA A 48 -3.02 1.48 -5.74
CA ALA A 48 -3.54 0.17 -6.09
C ALA A 48 -2.55 -0.52 -7.03
N GLU A 49 -2.12 -1.72 -6.67
CA GLU A 49 -1.31 -2.53 -7.55
C GLU A 49 -2.20 -3.34 -8.48
N ASN A 50 -2.01 -3.15 -9.77
CA ASN A 50 -2.69 -3.91 -10.80
C ASN A 50 -1.70 -4.85 -11.50
N PRO A 51 -2.05 -6.13 -11.71
CA PRO A 51 -1.24 -7.02 -12.54
C PRO A 51 -1.01 -6.41 -13.93
N MET A 52 0.19 -6.57 -14.47
CA MET A 52 0.60 -6.06 -15.78
C MET A 52 0.76 -4.53 -15.90
N GLU A 53 0.66 -3.80 -14.82
CA GLU A 53 1.04 -2.39 -14.73
C GLU A 53 2.40 -2.23 -14.06
N ARG A 54 2.80 -0.99 -13.77
CA ARG A 54 4.02 -0.74 -13.00
C ARG A 54 3.85 -1.19 -11.55
N GLY A 55 4.90 -1.80 -10.99
CA GLY A 55 4.95 -2.07 -9.56
C GLY A 55 4.92 -0.76 -8.77
N VAL A 56 4.15 -0.73 -7.68
CA VAL A 56 3.89 0.52 -6.94
C VAL A 56 5.03 0.93 -6.01
N MET A 57 5.95 0.02 -5.65
CA MET A 57 7.03 0.31 -4.70
C MET A 57 7.89 1.50 -5.09
N ALA A 58 8.31 1.58 -6.35
CA ALA A 58 9.12 2.72 -6.83
C ALA A 58 8.40 4.07 -6.67
N ALA A 59 7.09 4.09 -6.94
CA ALA A 59 6.28 5.28 -6.75
C ALA A 59 6.08 5.62 -5.26
N MET A 60 5.84 4.62 -4.41
CA MET A 60 5.71 4.80 -2.97
C MET A 60 7.01 5.31 -2.34
N ALA A 61 8.17 4.74 -2.71
CA ALA A 61 9.47 5.20 -2.26
C ALA A 61 9.76 6.64 -2.70
N ALA A 62 9.45 6.99 -3.95
CA ALA A 62 9.59 8.37 -4.43
C ALA A 62 8.70 9.34 -3.64
N CYS A 63 7.48 8.94 -3.31
CA CYS A 63 6.60 9.74 -2.45
C CYS A 63 7.12 9.83 -1.02
N ALA A 64 7.71 8.76 -0.47
CA ALA A 64 8.27 8.75 0.88
C ALA A 64 9.36 9.81 1.07
N VAL A 65 10.27 9.91 0.11
CA VAL A 65 11.34 10.92 0.15
C VAL A 65 10.89 12.33 -0.23
N ALA A 66 9.77 12.45 -0.95
CA ALA A 66 9.25 13.73 -1.41
C ALA A 66 8.27 14.41 -0.43
N THR A 67 7.78 13.68 0.56
CA THR A 67 6.77 14.15 1.52
C THR A 67 7.22 13.93 2.97
N GLN A 68 6.58 14.61 3.93
CA GLN A 68 6.99 14.60 5.33
C GLN A 68 5.91 14.06 6.30
N ARG A 69 4.63 14.12 5.92
CA ARG A 69 3.53 13.88 6.86
C ARG A 69 2.49 12.88 6.38
N VAL A 70 2.27 12.80 5.07
CA VAL A 70 1.22 11.93 4.51
C VAL A 70 1.55 10.46 4.73
N GLU A 71 0.56 9.70 5.14
CA GLU A 71 0.61 8.24 5.20
C GLU A 71 0.66 7.68 3.77
N LEU A 72 1.50 6.69 3.54
CA LEU A 72 1.72 6.08 2.24
C LEU A 72 1.19 4.64 2.26
N GLY A 73 0.07 4.42 1.61
CA GLY A 73 -0.64 3.16 1.66
C GLY A 73 -0.65 2.40 0.33
N VAL A 74 -0.61 1.08 0.41
CA VAL A 74 -0.97 0.22 -0.70
C VAL A 74 -2.31 -0.46 -0.43
N GLY A 75 -3.21 -0.34 -1.35
CA GLY A 75 -4.53 -0.93 -1.25
C GLY A 75 -4.96 -1.55 -2.57
N VAL A 76 -4.65 -2.80 -2.79
CA VAL A 76 -4.06 -3.79 -1.87
C VAL A 76 -2.90 -4.53 -2.52
N TRP A 77 -2.00 -5.11 -1.72
CA TRP A 77 -1.16 -6.21 -2.15
C TRP A 77 -1.87 -7.55 -1.93
N ASN A 78 -1.62 -8.50 -2.80
CA ASN A 78 -2.22 -9.82 -2.72
C ASN A 78 -1.15 -10.93 -2.69
N PRO A 79 -1.45 -12.08 -2.05
CA PRO A 79 -0.49 -13.16 -1.87
C PRO A 79 -0.12 -13.92 -3.14
N TYR A 80 -0.80 -13.64 -4.23
CA TYR A 80 -0.59 -14.33 -5.51
C TYR A 80 0.45 -13.65 -6.39
N LEU A 81 0.61 -12.33 -6.24
CA LEU A 81 1.59 -11.55 -6.99
C LEU A 81 2.93 -11.39 -6.24
N ARG A 82 2.89 -11.53 -4.92
CA ARG A 82 4.06 -11.36 -4.05
C ARG A 82 4.06 -12.42 -2.96
N HIS A 83 5.21 -13.05 -2.73
CA HIS A 83 5.37 -13.93 -1.58
C HIS A 83 5.19 -13.11 -0.27
N PRO A 84 4.53 -13.65 0.78
CA PRO A 84 4.32 -12.94 2.04
C PRO A 84 5.57 -12.38 2.70
N ALA A 85 6.69 -13.11 2.64
CA ALA A 85 7.97 -12.63 3.14
C ALA A 85 8.46 -11.40 2.37
N GLN A 86 8.28 -11.37 1.04
CA GLN A 86 8.63 -10.20 0.22
C GLN A 86 7.74 -9.01 0.56
N ILE A 87 6.45 -9.24 0.82
CA ILE A 87 5.53 -8.19 1.29
C ILE A 87 6.06 -7.57 2.59
N ALA A 88 6.45 -8.40 3.56
CA ALA A 88 6.99 -7.93 4.84
C ALA A 88 8.29 -7.13 4.66
N MET A 89 9.23 -7.64 3.86
CA MET A 89 10.50 -6.96 3.58
C MET A 89 10.29 -5.60 2.91
N GLU A 90 9.44 -5.53 1.91
CA GLU A 90 9.21 -4.29 1.15
C GLU A 90 8.46 -3.25 1.96
N ILE A 91 7.44 -3.66 2.73
CA ILE A 91 6.70 -2.70 3.56
C ILE A 91 7.53 -2.21 4.75
N GLY A 92 8.36 -3.07 5.34
CA GLY A 92 9.29 -2.69 6.39
C GLY A 92 10.32 -1.67 5.90
N ALA A 93 10.92 -1.91 4.73
CA ALA A 93 11.86 -0.96 4.13
C ALA A 93 11.19 0.39 3.77
N LEU A 94 9.95 0.37 3.33
CA LEU A 94 9.19 1.60 3.08
C LEU A 94 8.85 2.33 4.38
N ASP A 95 8.51 1.60 5.43
CA ASP A 95 8.20 2.18 6.73
C ASP A 95 9.42 2.88 7.33
N GLU A 96 10.58 2.25 7.27
CA GLU A 96 11.86 2.85 7.65
C GLU A 96 12.16 4.10 6.82
N LEU A 97 12.08 4.01 5.48
CA LEU A 97 12.34 5.14 4.57
C LEU A 97 11.38 6.31 4.80
N SER A 98 10.15 6.03 5.16
CA SER A 98 9.09 7.02 5.39
C SER A 98 8.97 7.47 6.84
N GLU A 99 9.84 7.01 7.74
CA GLU A 99 9.81 7.34 9.18
C GLU A 99 8.46 6.98 9.84
N GLY A 100 8.00 5.74 9.60
CA GLY A 100 6.79 5.20 10.22
C GLY A 100 5.47 5.63 9.56
N ARG A 101 5.48 6.01 8.29
CA ARG A 101 4.29 6.44 7.54
C ARG A 101 3.73 5.41 6.56
N ALA A 102 4.30 4.22 6.51
CA ALA A 102 3.80 3.19 5.61
C ALA A 102 2.50 2.55 6.12
N ALA A 103 1.61 2.23 5.21
CA ALA A 103 0.37 1.52 5.49
C ALA A 103 0.18 0.36 4.50
N LEU A 104 -0.04 -0.83 5.04
CA LEU A 104 -0.24 -2.04 4.25
C LEU A 104 -1.70 -2.47 4.22
N GLY A 105 -2.31 -2.43 3.05
CA GLY A 105 -3.56 -3.11 2.77
C GLY A 105 -3.32 -4.45 2.10
N LEU A 106 -3.80 -5.52 2.72
CA LEU A 106 -3.78 -6.87 2.15
C LEU A 106 -5.17 -7.27 1.67
N GLY A 107 -5.23 -7.91 0.52
CA GLY A 107 -6.48 -8.41 -0.05
C GLY A 107 -6.25 -9.56 -1.02
N SER A 108 -7.32 -10.28 -1.37
CA SER A 108 -7.23 -11.41 -2.29
C SER A 108 -6.96 -11.02 -3.75
N GLY A 109 -7.08 -9.74 -4.09
CA GLY A 109 -7.01 -9.28 -5.46
C GLY A 109 -8.22 -9.69 -6.31
N LEU A 110 -8.21 -9.28 -7.57
CA LEU A 110 -9.22 -9.67 -8.55
C LEU A 110 -8.86 -11.01 -9.20
N ALA A 111 -9.79 -11.95 -9.20
CA ALA A 111 -9.55 -13.31 -9.70
C ALA A 111 -9.18 -13.33 -11.19
N ALA A 112 -9.86 -12.55 -12.02
CA ALA A 112 -9.65 -12.60 -13.46
C ALA A 112 -8.24 -12.17 -13.91
N PRO A 113 -7.66 -11.05 -13.45
CA PRO A 113 -6.27 -10.71 -13.76
C PRO A 113 -5.26 -11.74 -13.26
N ILE A 114 -5.44 -12.29 -12.05
CA ILE A 114 -4.56 -13.32 -11.48
C ILE A 114 -4.56 -14.58 -12.36
N LYS A 115 -5.73 -15.02 -12.77
CA LYS A 115 -5.92 -16.17 -13.66
C LYS A 115 -5.23 -15.98 -15.01
N ARG A 116 -5.25 -14.77 -15.57
CA ARG A 116 -4.56 -14.45 -16.83
C ARG A 116 -3.03 -14.58 -16.72
N LEU A 117 -2.47 -14.50 -15.52
CA LEU A 117 -1.05 -14.76 -15.26
C LEU A 117 -0.73 -16.24 -15.07
N GLY A 118 -1.72 -17.14 -15.22
CA GLY A 118 -1.53 -18.57 -15.01
C GLY A 118 -1.43 -18.99 -13.54
N ILE A 119 -1.82 -18.11 -12.61
CA ILE A 119 -1.73 -18.36 -11.18
C ILE A 119 -3.05 -18.92 -10.67
N ASP A 120 -2.97 -20.03 -9.91
CA ASP A 120 -4.12 -20.60 -9.22
C ASP A 120 -4.50 -19.75 -8.00
N ASN A 121 -5.76 -19.32 -7.96
CA ASN A 121 -6.31 -18.51 -6.87
C ASN A 121 -7.59 -19.10 -6.27
N THR A 122 -7.66 -20.42 -6.20
CA THR A 122 -8.86 -21.15 -5.74
C THR A 122 -9.11 -21.03 -4.23
N ARG A 123 -8.11 -20.67 -3.43
CA ARG A 123 -8.22 -20.58 -1.96
C ARG A 123 -7.88 -19.19 -1.42
N PRO A 124 -8.56 -18.13 -1.84
CA PRO A 124 -8.15 -16.75 -1.58
C PRO A 124 -8.17 -16.37 -0.09
N LEU A 125 -9.14 -16.84 0.68
CA LEU A 125 -9.22 -16.53 2.10
C LEU A 125 -8.13 -17.23 2.93
N ALA A 126 -7.79 -18.47 2.58
CA ALA A 126 -6.70 -19.19 3.23
C ALA A 126 -5.36 -18.50 2.95
N ALA A 127 -5.07 -18.23 1.68
CA ALA A 127 -3.85 -17.52 1.28
C ALA A 127 -3.72 -16.16 1.97
N LEU A 128 -4.81 -15.41 2.06
CA LEU A 128 -4.81 -14.11 2.74
C LEU A 128 -4.55 -14.24 4.25
N ARG A 129 -5.19 -15.20 4.92
CA ARG A 129 -4.98 -15.48 6.34
C ARG A 129 -3.53 -15.85 6.63
N ASP A 130 -2.96 -16.73 5.82
CA ASP A 130 -1.59 -17.20 5.98
C ASP A 130 -0.59 -16.04 5.72
N THR A 131 -0.88 -15.20 4.73
CA THR A 131 -0.11 -13.95 4.48
C THR A 131 -0.13 -13.02 5.69
N PHE A 132 -1.29 -12.79 6.29
CA PHE A 132 -1.38 -11.98 7.51
C PHE A 132 -0.54 -12.53 8.66
N ALA A 133 -0.58 -13.86 8.87
CA ALA A 133 0.19 -14.50 9.92
C ALA A 133 1.69 -14.31 9.71
N ILE A 134 2.18 -14.51 8.48
CA ILE A 134 3.59 -14.38 8.12
C ILE A 134 4.05 -12.91 8.26
N VAL A 135 3.33 -11.97 7.65
CA VAL A 135 3.72 -10.55 7.67
C VAL A 135 3.72 -9.96 9.09
N ARG A 136 2.88 -10.47 9.98
CA ARG A 136 2.87 -10.03 11.40
C ARG A 136 3.95 -10.70 12.26
N GLY A 137 4.52 -11.80 11.81
CA GLY A 137 5.55 -12.54 12.51
C GLY A 137 6.98 -12.15 12.15
N LEU A 138 7.14 -11.38 11.09
CA LEU A 138 8.43 -10.84 10.62
C LEU A 138 8.59 -9.38 11.04
#